data_3ed3f45d06a4b6d6731527ae8be98de8
#
_entry.id   3ed3f45d06a4b6d6731527ae8be98de8
#
_cell.length_a   1.000
_cell.length_b   1.000
_cell.length_c   1.000
_cell.angle_alpha   90.00
_cell.angle_beta   90.00
_cell.angle_gamma   90.00
#
_symmetry.space_group_name_H-M   'P 1'
#
loop_
_entity.id
_entity.type
_entity.pdbx_description
1 polymer ?
#
loop_
_entity_poly.entity_id
_entity_poly.type
_entity_poly.pdbx_seq_one_letter_code
_entity_poly.pdbx_strand_id
1 'polypeptide(L)'
;MRVLIVNTSEKTGGAAIAANRLMEALKNNGIKAKMLVRDKETGQITVATIPHSPFLKAKFIWERFVIWRANHFKKHNLFQVDLGNTGTDITSLPEFKEADIIHLHWINQGFLSLKNIRRIIESGKPVVWTMHDMWPFTGICHYSGECINYQTTCHNCPMLIDGGSQHDLSTKIFRQKQHMLRGAHITFVACSRWLESMAQKSALLVGQQVTSIPNTINANVFHPADRRQARLQYNLPLEKKLLLFGSLKATDERKGLAYLAEACKLINEQSPELAEQLGIIIVGKQSEDVRDRFPFPVYAIDYVEHERRMAQIYNAADAYVTPSLEDNLPNTIVESLSCGIPCVGFRIGGIPEMIDHLQNGYLAEPRNAADLADGIRYVLRPELSEHFSTMAVKKALSAYGETNVANKYIAIYQQALRKK
;
A
#
# COMPACT_ATOMS: atom_id res chain seq x y z
N MET A 1 12.49 -24.23 -6.83
CA MET A 1 12.52 -22.80 -7.25
C MET A 1 12.86 -21.94 -6.04
N ARG A 2 13.87 -21.07 -6.18
CA ARG A 2 14.32 -20.12 -5.16
C ARG A 2 13.98 -18.71 -5.62
N VAL A 3 13.20 -17.99 -4.84
CA VAL A 3 12.74 -16.63 -5.16
C VAL A 3 13.40 -15.66 -4.19
N LEU A 4 14.04 -14.61 -4.71
CA LEU A 4 14.54 -13.50 -3.92
C LEU A 4 13.60 -12.31 -4.07
N ILE A 5 12.86 -12.01 -3.02
CA ILE A 5 12.03 -10.81 -2.91
C ILE A 5 12.93 -9.66 -2.47
N VAL A 6 12.88 -8.54 -3.19
CA VAL A 6 13.73 -7.36 -2.94
C VAL A 6 12.82 -6.18 -2.60
N ASN A 7 12.95 -5.65 -1.39
CA ASN A 7 12.16 -4.50 -0.89
C ASN A 7 13.03 -3.60 -0.02
N THR A 8 12.74 -2.31 0.07
CA THR A 8 13.57 -1.37 0.83
C THR A 8 13.54 -1.65 2.33
N SER A 9 12.36 -1.85 2.92
CA SER A 9 12.18 -2.15 4.35
C SER A 9 11.57 -3.53 4.54
N GLU A 10 11.83 -4.16 5.69
CA GLU A 10 11.23 -5.43 6.07
C GLU A 10 9.76 -5.30 6.47
N LYS A 11 9.41 -4.28 7.26
CA LYS A 11 8.06 -4.12 7.84
C LYS A 11 7.48 -2.71 7.72
N THR A 12 8.31 -1.70 7.49
CA THR A 12 7.83 -0.33 7.47
C THR A 12 7.10 0.00 6.16
N GLY A 13 5.80 0.27 6.26
CA GLY A 13 4.92 0.66 5.15
C GLY A 13 4.18 -0.50 4.47
N GLY A 14 3.10 -0.17 3.76
CA GLY A 14 2.19 -1.17 3.17
C GLY A 14 2.86 -2.12 2.17
N ALA A 15 3.80 -1.62 1.37
CA ALA A 15 4.55 -2.44 0.43
C ALA A 15 5.45 -3.47 1.12
N ALA A 16 6.10 -3.10 2.25
CA ALA A 16 6.93 -3.99 3.03
C ALA A 16 6.11 -5.11 3.67
N ILE A 17 4.98 -4.77 4.29
CA ILE A 17 4.04 -5.73 4.86
C ILE A 17 3.55 -6.70 3.78
N ALA A 18 3.15 -6.20 2.61
CA ALA A 18 2.67 -7.03 1.51
C ALA A 18 3.77 -7.97 0.97
N ALA A 19 5.00 -7.49 0.82
CA ALA A 19 6.15 -8.30 0.38
C ALA A 19 6.51 -9.40 1.39
N ASN A 20 6.47 -9.08 2.69
CA ASN A 20 6.73 -10.05 3.76
C ASN A 20 5.63 -11.12 3.82
N ARG A 21 4.35 -10.72 3.75
CA ARG A 21 3.21 -11.67 3.68
C ARG A 21 3.31 -12.57 2.46
N LEU A 22 3.70 -12.03 1.30
CA LEU A 22 3.90 -12.84 0.10
C LEU A 22 5.05 -13.83 0.28
N MET A 23 6.17 -13.43 0.89
CA MET A 23 7.26 -14.35 1.21
C MET A 23 6.77 -15.54 2.06
N GLU A 24 6.02 -15.27 3.12
CA GLU A 24 5.47 -16.34 3.98
C GLU A 24 4.46 -17.20 3.21
N ALA A 25 3.56 -16.61 2.45
CA ALA A 25 2.60 -17.34 1.61
C ALA A 25 3.29 -18.26 0.60
N LEU A 26 4.36 -17.81 -0.05
CA LEU A 26 5.18 -18.64 -0.96
C LEU A 26 5.86 -19.78 -0.23
N LYS A 27 6.41 -19.56 0.96
CA LYS A 27 7.04 -20.60 1.80
C LYS A 27 6.02 -21.67 2.22
N ASN A 28 4.84 -21.24 2.67
CA ASN A 28 3.73 -22.12 3.04
C ASN A 28 3.21 -22.96 1.84
N ASN A 29 3.47 -22.53 0.62
CA ASN A 29 3.12 -23.23 -0.62
C ASN A 29 4.35 -23.87 -1.32
N GLY A 30 5.39 -24.22 -0.58
CA GLY A 30 6.51 -25.06 -1.03
C GLY A 30 7.60 -24.32 -1.84
N ILE A 31 7.61 -22.98 -1.87
CA ILE A 31 8.64 -22.20 -2.56
C ILE A 31 9.73 -21.78 -1.55
N LYS A 32 10.99 -21.91 -1.96
CA LYS A 32 12.12 -21.40 -1.17
C LYS A 32 12.24 -19.89 -1.40
N ALA A 33 11.46 -19.10 -0.64
CA ALA A 33 11.48 -17.65 -0.71
C ALA A 33 12.36 -17.05 0.39
N LYS A 34 13.19 -16.07 0.02
CA LYS A 34 13.95 -15.19 0.91
C LYS A 34 13.66 -13.75 0.57
N MET A 35 13.80 -12.85 1.53
CA MET A 35 13.67 -11.41 1.32
C MET A 35 15.04 -10.74 1.52
N LEU A 36 15.41 -9.82 0.63
CA LEU A 36 16.57 -8.95 0.75
C LEU A 36 16.11 -7.52 0.93
N VAL A 37 16.50 -6.90 2.03
CA VAL A 37 16.11 -5.55 2.39
C VAL A 37 17.32 -4.66 2.65
N ARG A 38 17.10 -3.34 2.58
CA ARG A 38 18.04 -2.37 3.13
C ARG A 38 17.88 -2.23 4.65
N ASP A 39 16.62 -2.08 5.08
CA ASP A 39 16.27 -1.81 6.47
C ASP A 39 15.63 -3.08 7.06
N LYS A 40 16.47 -3.89 7.76
CA LYS A 40 16.03 -5.09 8.46
C LYS A 40 15.63 -4.73 9.89
N GLU A 41 14.47 -5.23 10.33
CA GLU A 41 13.88 -4.86 11.63
C GLU A 41 13.77 -6.07 12.57
N THR A 42 13.84 -7.29 12.05
CA THR A 42 13.68 -8.53 12.86
C THR A 42 14.89 -9.45 12.79
N GLY A 43 14.93 -10.46 13.69
CA GLY A 43 15.89 -11.55 13.64
C GLY A 43 15.54 -12.68 12.66
N GLN A 44 14.56 -12.50 11.77
CA GLN A 44 14.10 -13.57 10.88
C GLN A 44 15.19 -14.03 9.91
N ILE A 45 15.48 -15.35 9.88
CA ILE A 45 16.57 -15.92 9.09
C ILE A 45 16.29 -15.82 7.57
N THR A 46 15.02 -15.86 7.18
CA THR A 46 14.61 -15.75 5.77
C THR A 46 14.69 -14.32 5.23
N VAL A 47 14.99 -13.35 6.07
CA VAL A 47 15.23 -11.94 5.69
C VAL A 47 16.71 -11.64 5.79
N ALA A 48 17.34 -11.37 4.65
CA ALA A 48 18.73 -10.91 4.56
C ALA A 48 18.76 -9.38 4.42
N THR A 49 19.86 -8.76 4.77
CA THR A 49 20.10 -7.33 4.58
C THR A 49 21.36 -7.11 3.75
N ILE A 50 21.39 -6.00 3.02
CA ILE A 50 22.62 -5.58 2.34
C ILE A 50 23.72 -5.27 3.37
N PRO A 51 25.01 -5.42 3.03
CA PRO A 51 26.11 -5.09 3.92
C PRO A 51 25.99 -3.68 4.50
N HIS A 52 26.22 -3.56 5.79
CA HIS A 52 26.15 -2.28 6.47
C HIS A 52 27.19 -1.31 5.87
N SER A 53 26.73 -0.12 5.46
CA SER A 53 27.60 0.91 4.92
C SER A 53 27.16 2.28 5.43
N PRO A 54 28.08 3.12 5.92
CA PRO A 54 27.76 4.48 6.36
C PRO A 54 27.18 5.35 5.22
N PHE A 55 27.43 4.95 3.96
CA PHE A 55 26.93 5.65 2.78
C PHE A 55 25.44 5.38 2.47
N LEU A 56 24.78 4.43 3.14
CA LEU A 56 23.35 4.15 2.87
C LEU A 56 22.47 5.37 3.19
N LYS A 57 22.68 6.00 4.36
CA LYS A 57 21.98 7.24 4.71
C LYS A 57 22.33 8.39 3.76
N ALA A 58 23.60 8.49 3.38
CA ALA A 58 24.06 9.52 2.44
C ALA A 58 23.38 9.40 1.05
N LYS A 59 23.14 8.17 0.56
CA LYS A 59 22.41 7.92 -0.70
C LYS A 59 20.98 8.46 -0.63
N PHE A 60 20.26 8.17 0.44
CA PHE A 60 18.92 8.69 0.67
C PHE A 60 18.91 10.23 0.73
N ILE A 61 19.81 10.81 1.54
CA ILE A 61 19.92 12.27 1.70
C ILE A 61 20.25 12.92 0.36
N TRP A 62 21.16 12.33 -0.43
CA TRP A 62 21.52 12.84 -1.76
C TRP A 62 20.32 12.89 -2.70
N GLU A 63 19.52 11.84 -2.75
CA GLU A 63 18.30 11.83 -3.58
C GLU A 63 17.33 12.95 -3.15
N ARG A 64 17.08 13.09 -1.84
CA ARG A 64 16.22 14.18 -1.30
C ARG A 64 16.82 15.56 -1.58
N PHE A 65 18.14 15.71 -1.51
CA PHE A 65 18.83 16.96 -1.84
C PHE A 65 18.63 17.35 -3.32
N VAL A 66 18.74 16.40 -4.25
CA VAL A 66 18.52 16.66 -5.68
C VAL A 66 17.08 17.13 -5.95
N ILE A 67 16.09 16.50 -5.31
CA ILE A 67 14.69 16.90 -5.42
C ILE A 67 14.47 18.28 -4.79
N TRP A 68 15.01 18.52 -3.60
CA TRP A 68 14.91 19.81 -2.91
C TRP A 68 15.52 20.96 -3.72
N ARG A 69 16.70 20.74 -4.31
CA ARG A 69 17.33 21.69 -5.22
C ARG A 69 16.47 21.98 -6.45
N ALA A 70 15.87 20.94 -7.06
CA ALA A 70 14.98 21.10 -8.21
C ALA A 70 13.67 21.83 -7.88
N ASN A 71 13.25 21.79 -6.62
CA ASN A 71 12.11 22.53 -6.09
C ASN A 71 12.52 23.91 -5.51
N HIS A 72 13.59 24.53 -6.03
CA HIS A 72 14.07 25.85 -5.59
C HIS A 72 14.26 25.93 -4.07
N PHE A 73 14.85 24.87 -3.47
CA PHE A 73 15.12 24.75 -2.03
C PHE A 73 13.84 24.76 -1.14
N LYS A 74 12.68 24.38 -1.69
CA LYS A 74 11.44 24.20 -0.92
C LYS A 74 11.14 22.71 -0.72
N LYS A 75 10.47 22.38 0.39
CA LYS A 75 10.10 20.99 0.75
C LYS A 75 8.82 20.47 0.01
N HIS A 76 8.53 21.06 -1.17
CA HIS A 76 7.35 20.70 -1.95
C HIS A 76 7.43 19.23 -2.40
N ASN A 77 6.45 18.43 -2.07
CA ASN A 77 6.30 17.00 -2.44
C ASN A 77 7.58 16.14 -2.28
N LEU A 78 8.48 16.51 -1.34
CA LEU A 78 9.82 15.93 -1.20
C LEU A 78 9.82 14.39 -1.03
N PHE A 79 8.73 13.82 -0.49
CA PHE A 79 8.57 12.39 -0.24
C PHE A 79 7.51 11.73 -1.13
N GLN A 80 6.90 12.48 -2.04
CA GLN A 80 5.91 11.95 -3.00
C GLN A 80 6.55 11.58 -4.35
N VAL A 81 7.85 11.84 -4.50
CA VAL A 81 8.61 11.54 -5.70
C VAL A 81 9.94 10.87 -5.37
N ASP A 82 10.40 9.98 -6.24
CA ASP A 82 11.71 9.32 -6.17
C ASP A 82 12.39 9.31 -7.53
N LEU A 83 13.71 9.43 -7.53
CA LEU A 83 14.51 9.53 -8.77
C LEU A 83 15.17 8.20 -9.16
N GLY A 84 15.46 7.35 -8.17
CA GLY A 84 16.26 6.15 -8.38
C GLY A 84 17.68 6.45 -8.91
N ASN A 85 18.24 7.60 -8.52
CA ASN A 85 19.55 8.07 -9.00
C ASN A 85 20.71 7.55 -8.16
N THR A 86 20.45 6.99 -6.99
CA THR A 86 21.41 6.36 -6.09
C THR A 86 20.93 4.99 -5.64
N GLY A 87 21.85 4.09 -5.31
CA GLY A 87 21.49 2.76 -4.84
C GLY A 87 22.69 1.87 -4.58
N THR A 88 22.43 0.63 -4.21
CA THR A 88 23.42 -0.41 -3.91
C THR A 88 23.31 -1.54 -4.92
N ASP A 89 24.43 -2.01 -5.47
CA ASP A 89 24.44 -3.17 -6.34
C ASP A 89 24.30 -4.45 -5.49
N ILE A 90 23.26 -5.23 -5.77
CA ILE A 90 22.97 -6.46 -5.06
C ILE A 90 23.39 -7.71 -5.86
N THR A 91 23.85 -7.56 -7.11
CA THR A 91 24.12 -8.69 -8.02
C THR A 91 25.29 -9.57 -7.57
N SER A 92 26.18 -9.04 -6.74
CA SER A 92 27.32 -9.78 -6.17
C SER A 92 26.96 -10.59 -4.93
N LEU A 93 25.81 -10.33 -4.28
CA LEU A 93 25.41 -10.95 -3.03
C LEU A 93 25.09 -12.46 -3.22
N PRO A 94 25.37 -13.31 -2.20
CA PRO A 94 25.05 -14.72 -2.26
C PRO A 94 23.56 -14.97 -2.51
N GLU A 95 22.66 -14.25 -1.85
CA GLU A 95 21.20 -14.38 -1.99
C GLU A 95 20.77 -14.14 -3.45
N PHE A 96 21.37 -13.15 -4.11
CA PHE A 96 21.09 -12.88 -5.52
C PHE A 96 21.61 -13.99 -6.42
N LYS A 97 22.84 -14.45 -6.18
CA LYS A 97 23.46 -15.51 -7.00
C LYS A 97 22.70 -16.83 -6.91
N GLU A 98 22.23 -17.19 -5.71
CA GLU A 98 21.46 -18.40 -5.44
C GLU A 98 20.05 -18.39 -5.99
N ALA A 99 19.45 -17.21 -6.19
CA ALA A 99 18.06 -17.09 -6.62
C ALA A 99 17.87 -17.54 -8.07
N ASP A 100 16.76 -18.23 -8.33
CA ASP A 100 16.32 -18.59 -9.67
C ASP A 100 15.50 -17.44 -10.28
N ILE A 101 14.81 -16.67 -9.43
CA ILE A 101 13.95 -15.52 -9.79
C ILE A 101 14.26 -14.34 -8.88
N ILE A 102 14.31 -13.15 -9.45
CA ILE A 102 14.39 -11.89 -8.72
C ILE A 102 13.00 -11.22 -8.75
N HIS A 103 12.43 -11.01 -7.58
CA HIS A 103 11.13 -10.40 -7.44
C HIS A 103 11.24 -9.02 -6.76
N LEU A 104 11.17 -7.96 -7.54
CA LEU A 104 11.24 -6.59 -7.07
C LEU A 104 9.87 -6.14 -6.53
N HIS A 105 9.89 -5.43 -5.42
CA HIS A 105 8.74 -4.75 -4.83
C HIS A 105 8.99 -3.24 -4.79
N TRP A 106 8.95 -2.63 -3.62
CA TRP A 106 9.22 -1.21 -3.44
C TRP A 106 10.71 -1.00 -3.11
N ILE A 107 11.48 -0.49 -4.09
CA ILE A 107 12.96 -0.50 -4.06
C ILE A 107 13.57 0.91 -4.01
N ASN A 108 12.76 1.89 -3.68
CA ASN A 108 13.05 3.32 -3.71
C ASN A 108 13.88 3.81 -2.51
N GLN A 109 14.00 5.12 -2.36
CA GLN A 109 14.70 5.81 -1.27
C GLN A 109 16.18 5.43 -1.14
N GLY A 110 16.89 5.37 -2.26
CA GLY A 110 18.33 5.10 -2.30
C GLY A 110 18.72 3.64 -2.07
N PHE A 111 17.77 2.69 -2.14
CA PHE A 111 18.08 1.26 -2.09
C PHE A 111 18.59 0.74 -3.42
N LEU A 112 17.82 0.82 -4.50
CA LEU A 112 18.28 0.50 -5.85
C LEU A 112 18.18 1.73 -6.76
N SER A 113 19.25 1.99 -7.51
CA SER A 113 19.23 2.98 -8.59
C SER A 113 18.74 2.35 -9.89
N LEU A 114 18.32 3.19 -10.86
CA LEU A 114 18.00 2.73 -12.22
C LEU A 114 19.15 1.94 -12.85
N LYS A 115 20.41 2.31 -12.56
CA LYS A 115 21.59 1.56 -12.99
C LYS A 115 21.69 0.18 -12.33
N ASN A 116 21.35 0.07 -11.04
CA ASN A 116 21.33 -1.23 -10.35
C ASN A 116 20.22 -2.12 -10.90
N ILE A 117 19.02 -1.57 -11.17
CA ILE A 117 17.93 -2.32 -11.81
C ILE A 117 18.35 -2.83 -13.18
N ARG A 118 19.03 -1.98 -13.99
CA ARG A 118 19.56 -2.39 -15.29
C ARG A 118 20.55 -3.56 -15.17
N ARG A 119 21.44 -3.55 -14.18
CA ARG A 119 22.36 -4.69 -13.92
C ARG A 119 21.62 -5.97 -13.52
N ILE A 120 20.55 -5.84 -12.74
CA ILE A 120 19.68 -6.99 -12.38
C ILE A 120 19.08 -7.60 -13.66
N ILE A 121 18.55 -6.77 -14.55
CA ILE A 121 18.01 -7.20 -15.85
C ILE A 121 19.09 -7.88 -16.70
N GLU A 122 20.27 -7.28 -16.79
CA GLU A 122 21.41 -7.79 -17.58
C GLU A 122 22.04 -9.07 -17.01
N SER A 123 21.73 -9.43 -15.74
CA SER A 123 22.18 -10.70 -15.18
C SER A 123 21.57 -11.95 -15.84
N GLY A 124 20.55 -11.77 -16.67
CA GLY A 124 19.83 -12.85 -17.35
C GLY A 124 18.92 -13.67 -16.43
N LYS A 125 18.77 -13.29 -15.14
CA LYS A 125 17.77 -13.92 -14.26
C LYS A 125 16.37 -13.37 -14.59
N PRO A 126 15.31 -14.21 -14.58
CA PRO A 126 13.95 -13.73 -14.72
C PRO A 126 13.60 -12.71 -13.62
N VAL A 127 13.02 -11.58 -14.04
CA VAL A 127 12.61 -10.50 -13.15
C VAL A 127 11.09 -10.38 -13.16
N VAL A 128 10.50 -10.44 -11.98
CA VAL A 128 9.10 -10.07 -11.70
C VAL A 128 9.12 -8.79 -10.88
N TRP A 129 8.24 -7.83 -11.16
CA TRP A 129 8.18 -6.58 -10.42
C TRP A 129 6.76 -6.28 -9.97
N THR A 130 6.49 -6.48 -8.66
CA THR A 130 5.21 -6.09 -8.07
C THR A 130 5.18 -4.58 -7.83
N MET A 131 4.23 -3.92 -8.45
CA MET A 131 4.00 -2.49 -8.36
C MET A 131 3.00 -2.18 -7.25
N HIS A 132 3.47 -1.48 -6.20
CA HIS A 132 2.62 -1.02 -5.11
C HIS A 132 2.07 0.38 -5.34
N ASP A 133 2.69 1.13 -6.23
CA ASP A 133 2.34 2.46 -6.69
C ASP A 133 2.73 2.65 -8.17
N MET A 134 2.60 3.87 -8.70
CA MET A 134 2.84 4.18 -10.10
C MET A 134 4.30 4.46 -10.44
N TRP A 135 5.23 4.50 -9.46
CA TRP A 135 6.61 4.89 -9.72
C TRP A 135 7.30 4.05 -10.80
N PRO A 136 7.13 2.73 -10.92
CA PRO A 136 7.80 1.93 -11.95
C PRO A 136 7.49 2.38 -13.38
N PHE A 137 6.32 2.97 -13.61
CA PHE A 137 5.84 3.34 -14.94
C PHE A 137 5.54 4.85 -15.13
N THR A 138 5.92 5.70 -14.17
CA THR A 138 5.92 7.17 -14.28
C THR A 138 7.34 7.73 -14.37
N GLY A 139 7.51 9.03 -14.49
CA GLY A 139 8.82 9.68 -14.37
C GLY A 139 9.39 9.56 -12.95
N ILE A 140 8.74 10.24 -12.01
CA ILE A 140 9.23 10.36 -10.63
C ILE A 140 8.16 10.13 -9.56
N CYS A 141 6.87 10.26 -9.88
CA CYS A 141 5.78 10.26 -8.90
C CYS A 141 5.32 8.86 -8.53
N HIS A 142 4.92 8.67 -7.27
CA HIS A 142 4.29 7.46 -6.77
C HIS A 142 2.81 7.37 -7.12
N TYR A 143 2.16 8.53 -7.25
CA TYR A 143 0.79 8.69 -7.74
C TYR A 143 0.75 9.90 -8.65
N SER A 144 0.02 9.81 -9.75
CA SER A 144 0.01 10.86 -10.77
C SER A 144 -1.14 11.87 -10.59
N GLY A 145 -2.09 11.59 -9.71
CA GLY A 145 -3.33 12.36 -9.64
C GLY A 145 -4.02 12.41 -11.01
N GLU A 146 -4.33 13.59 -11.48
CA GLU A 146 -4.96 13.82 -12.79
C GLU A 146 -3.95 13.86 -13.95
N CYS A 147 -2.64 13.81 -13.67
CA CYS A 147 -1.61 13.88 -14.70
C CYS A 147 -1.55 12.60 -15.53
N ILE A 148 -1.63 12.70 -16.84
CA ILE A 148 -1.57 11.60 -17.81
C ILE A 148 -0.28 11.56 -18.64
N ASN A 149 0.69 12.42 -18.37
CA ASN A 149 1.90 12.56 -19.18
C ASN A 149 2.72 11.27 -19.29
N TYR A 150 2.65 10.37 -18.29
CA TYR A 150 3.34 9.07 -18.33
C TYR A 150 2.88 8.17 -19.48
N GLN A 151 1.73 8.46 -20.08
CA GLN A 151 1.22 7.72 -21.25
C GLN A 151 2.03 8.00 -22.53
N THR A 152 2.75 9.11 -22.57
CA THR A 152 3.63 9.50 -23.69
C THR A 152 5.05 9.82 -23.21
N THR A 153 5.24 10.96 -22.59
CA THR A 153 6.52 11.41 -22.01
C THR A 153 6.25 12.35 -20.86
N CYS A 154 6.83 12.09 -19.68
CA CYS A 154 6.71 12.99 -18.55
C CYS A 154 7.44 14.32 -18.81
N HIS A 155 6.77 15.42 -18.52
CA HIS A 155 7.28 16.80 -18.55
C HIS A 155 6.30 17.70 -17.79
N ASN A 156 6.64 18.95 -17.51
CA ASN A 156 5.79 19.92 -16.79
C ASN A 156 5.12 19.24 -15.59
N CYS A 157 5.95 18.65 -14.71
CA CYS A 157 5.48 17.73 -13.68
C CYS A 157 4.75 18.47 -12.56
N PRO A 158 3.45 18.19 -12.30
CA PRO A 158 2.69 18.86 -11.25
C PRO A 158 3.22 18.53 -9.83
N MET A 159 4.05 17.50 -9.68
CA MET A 159 4.70 17.16 -8.40
C MET A 159 5.92 18.04 -8.10
N LEU A 160 6.41 18.80 -9.09
CA LEU A 160 7.48 19.79 -8.90
C LEU A 160 6.87 21.17 -8.69
N ILE A 161 7.66 22.05 -8.07
CA ILE A 161 7.22 23.41 -7.82
C ILE A 161 6.89 24.14 -9.13
N ASP A 162 5.89 25.01 -9.11
CA ASP A 162 5.40 25.80 -10.25
C ASP A 162 5.03 24.92 -11.48
N GLY A 163 4.69 23.63 -11.25
CA GLY A 163 4.30 22.70 -12.32
C GLY A 163 5.47 22.19 -13.17
N GLY A 164 6.70 22.33 -12.68
CA GLY A 164 7.90 21.86 -13.38
C GLY A 164 8.22 22.60 -14.67
N SER A 165 8.81 21.92 -15.66
CA SER A 165 9.14 22.46 -16.98
C SER A 165 9.21 21.35 -18.03
N GLN A 166 9.35 21.76 -19.32
CA GLN A 166 9.49 20.82 -20.45
C GLN A 166 10.71 19.85 -20.30
N HIS A 167 11.73 20.27 -19.58
CA HIS A 167 12.99 19.50 -19.37
C HIS A 167 13.32 19.31 -17.89
N ASP A 168 12.30 19.11 -17.06
CA ASP A 168 12.45 18.91 -15.62
C ASP A 168 12.99 17.53 -15.23
N LEU A 169 13.04 17.27 -13.92
CA LEU A 169 13.49 15.97 -13.41
C LEU A 169 12.63 14.81 -13.91
N SER A 170 11.30 15.02 -14.08
CA SER A 170 10.41 13.96 -14.54
C SER A 170 10.75 13.52 -15.96
N THR A 171 11.04 14.46 -16.85
CA THR A 171 11.49 14.19 -18.23
C THR A 171 12.79 13.40 -18.25
N LYS A 172 13.77 13.84 -17.45
CA LYS A 172 15.08 13.19 -17.38
C LYS A 172 14.97 11.75 -16.90
N ILE A 173 14.26 11.53 -15.78
CA ILE A 173 14.11 10.20 -15.17
C ILE A 173 13.27 9.29 -16.07
N PHE A 174 12.21 9.81 -16.70
CA PHE A 174 11.40 9.05 -17.65
C PHE A 174 12.26 8.48 -18.80
N ARG A 175 13.10 9.32 -19.41
CA ARG A 175 14.04 8.87 -20.46
C ARG A 175 15.06 7.85 -19.95
N GLN A 176 15.55 8.03 -18.71
CA GLN A 176 16.45 7.04 -18.10
C GLN A 176 15.74 5.70 -17.85
N LYS A 177 14.47 5.70 -17.44
CA LYS A 177 13.66 4.48 -17.29
C LYS A 177 13.40 3.84 -18.65
N GLN A 178 13.12 4.61 -19.71
CA GLN A 178 13.02 4.06 -21.08
C GLN A 178 14.32 3.34 -21.49
N HIS A 179 15.47 3.95 -21.20
CA HIS A 179 16.77 3.31 -21.48
C HIS A 179 17.00 2.06 -20.63
N MET A 180 16.67 2.12 -19.33
CA MET A 180 16.76 0.98 -18.41
C MET A 180 15.93 -0.21 -18.89
N LEU A 181 14.73 0.02 -19.41
CA LEU A 181 13.78 -1.02 -19.85
C LEU A 181 14.01 -1.48 -21.30
N ARG A 182 14.89 -0.83 -22.07
CA ARG A 182 15.13 -1.19 -23.46
C ARG A 182 15.65 -2.62 -23.59
N GLY A 183 14.92 -3.47 -24.32
CA GLY A 183 15.24 -4.89 -24.49
C GLY A 183 15.08 -5.73 -23.21
N ALA A 184 14.46 -5.19 -22.17
CA ALA A 184 14.14 -5.95 -20.98
C ALA A 184 12.88 -6.79 -21.17
N HIS A 185 12.86 -7.96 -20.54
CA HIS A 185 11.69 -8.84 -20.45
C HIS A 185 11.30 -9.00 -18.97
N ILE A 186 10.56 -8.03 -18.44
CA ILE A 186 10.08 -8.01 -17.05
C ILE A 186 8.59 -8.35 -17.05
N THR A 187 8.17 -9.19 -16.09
CA THR A 187 6.75 -9.34 -15.78
C THR A 187 6.38 -8.36 -14.67
N PHE A 188 5.61 -7.34 -15.02
CA PHE A 188 5.06 -6.39 -14.07
C PHE A 188 3.74 -6.91 -13.50
N VAL A 189 3.61 -6.87 -12.18
CA VAL A 189 2.42 -7.31 -11.45
C VAL A 189 1.87 -6.12 -10.66
N ALA A 190 0.71 -5.63 -11.04
CA ALA A 190 0.00 -4.61 -10.27
C ALA A 190 -0.76 -5.27 -9.10
N CYS A 191 -0.88 -4.57 -7.95
CA CYS A 191 -1.65 -5.09 -6.83
C CYS A 191 -3.17 -5.00 -7.06
N SER A 192 -3.63 -4.17 -8.02
CA SER A 192 -5.04 -4.01 -8.38
C SER A 192 -5.21 -3.97 -9.91
N ARG A 193 -6.42 -4.24 -10.39
CA ARG A 193 -6.78 -4.05 -11.81
C ARG A 193 -6.77 -2.57 -12.20
N TRP A 194 -7.10 -1.69 -11.25
CA TRP A 194 -6.94 -0.26 -11.46
C TRP A 194 -5.48 0.09 -11.82
N LEU A 195 -4.52 -0.33 -11.00
CA LEU A 195 -3.10 -0.04 -11.24
C LEU A 195 -2.58 -0.75 -12.51
N GLU A 196 -3.05 -1.97 -12.80
CA GLU A 196 -2.77 -2.67 -14.06
C GLU A 196 -3.21 -1.85 -15.26
N SER A 197 -4.45 -1.35 -15.25
CA SER A 197 -5.02 -0.50 -16.31
C SER A 197 -4.21 0.79 -16.51
N MET A 198 -3.73 1.41 -15.43
CA MET A 198 -2.88 2.61 -15.49
C MET A 198 -1.49 2.27 -16.06
N ALA A 199 -0.90 1.15 -15.63
CA ALA A 199 0.40 0.69 -16.08
C ALA A 199 0.41 0.32 -17.58
N GLN A 200 -0.63 -0.33 -18.08
CA GLN A 200 -0.79 -0.68 -19.49
C GLN A 200 -0.85 0.52 -20.42
N LYS A 201 -1.28 1.69 -19.89
CA LYS A 201 -1.30 2.96 -20.67
C LYS A 201 0.06 3.65 -20.72
N SER A 202 1.03 3.24 -19.89
CA SER A 202 2.33 3.90 -19.83
C SER A 202 3.22 3.59 -21.02
N ALA A 203 3.80 4.63 -21.62
CA ALA A 203 4.79 4.48 -22.69
C ALA A 203 6.07 3.77 -22.22
N LEU A 204 6.35 3.70 -20.92
CA LEU A 204 7.48 2.94 -20.39
C LEU A 204 7.28 1.43 -20.46
N LEU A 205 6.04 0.95 -20.40
CA LEU A 205 5.73 -0.48 -20.32
C LEU A 205 5.22 -1.07 -21.65
N VAL A 206 5.29 -0.32 -22.73
CA VAL A 206 4.97 -0.84 -24.08
C VAL A 206 5.85 -2.05 -24.38
N GLY A 207 5.21 -3.18 -24.73
CA GLY A 207 5.89 -4.45 -25.01
C GLY A 207 6.28 -5.28 -23.76
N GLN A 208 6.02 -4.77 -22.55
CA GLN A 208 6.19 -5.54 -21.33
C GLN A 208 4.92 -6.34 -20.97
N GLN A 209 5.09 -7.44 -20.24
CA GLN A 209 3.95 -8.18 -19.70
C GLN A 209 3.47 -7.46 -18.43
N VAL A 210 2.19 -7.04 -18.40
CA VAL A 210 1.54 -6.43 -17.25
C VAL A 210 0.31 -7.25 -16.88
N THR A 211 0.17 -7.58 -15.61
CA THR A 211 -0.98 -8.33 -15.06
C THR A 211 -1.27 -7.86 -13.64
N SER A 212 -2.36 -8.31 -13.03
CA SER A 212 -2.67 -7.99 -11.63
C SER A 212 -2.81 -9.23 -10.74
N ILE A 213 -2.20 -9.15 -9.55
CA ILE A 213 -2.36 -10.09 -8.45
C ILE A 213 -2.45 -9.26 -7.16
N PRO A 214 -3.52 -9.40 -6.36
CA PRO A 214 -3.67 -8.60 -5.14
C PRO A 214 -2.66 -9.00 -4.05
N ASN A 215 -2.49 -8.13 -3.06
CA ASN A 215 -1.75 -8.45 -1.86
C ASN A 215 -2.44 -9.57 -1.09
N THR A 216 -1.67 -10.41 -0.40
CA THR A 216 -2.21 -11.49 0.41
C THR A 216 -2.45 -11.08 1.86
N ILE A 217 -3.33 -11.83 2.54
CA ILE A 217 -3.64 -11.67 3.97
C ILE A 217 -3.33 -12.95 4.73
N ASN A 218 -2.79 -12.80 5.94
CA ASN A 218 -2.62 -13.92 6.88
C ASN A 218 -3.89 -14.09 7.71
N ALA A 219 -4.75 -15.01 7.30
CA ALA A 219 -6.02 -15.30 7.98
C ALA A 219 -5.85 -15.98 9.36
N ASN A 220 -4.66 -16.48 9.69
CA ASN A 220 -4.37 -16.97 11.04
C ASN A 220 -4.14 -15.84 12.05
N VAL A 221 -3.88 -14.64 11.57
CA VAL A 221 -3.71 -13.43 12.38
C VAL A 221 -4.97 -12.56 12.31
N PHE A 222 -5.45 -12.29 11.10
CA PHE A 222 -6.63 -11.47 10.86
C PHE A 222 -7.84 -12.37 10.63
N HIS A 223 -8.65 -12.55 11.67
CA HIS A 223 -9.90 -13.32 11.65
C HIS A 223 -10.88 -12.75 12.68
N PRO A 224 -12.18 -13.05 12.57
CA PRO A 224 -13.15 -12.64 13.57
C PRO A 224 -12.80 -13.17 14.96
N ALA A 225 -12.86 -12.30 15.97
CA ALA A 225 -12.59 -12.60 17.37
C ALA A 225 -13.60 -11.89 18.29
N ASP A 226 -13.53 -12.19 19.59
CA ASP A 226 -14.45 -11.61 20.59
C ASP A 226 -14.23 -10.09 20.71
N ARG A 227 -15.24 -9.34 20.27
CA ARG A 227 -15.26 -7.86 20.28
C ARG A 227 -15.19 -7.32 21.70
N ARG A 228 -15.87 -7.95 22.64
CA ARG A 228 -15.89 -7.50 24.03
C ARG A 228 -14.51 -7.59 24.67
N GLN A 229 -13.81 -8.71 24.45
CA GLN A 229 -12.43 -8.89 24.91
C GLN A 229 -11.49 -7.88 24.26
N ALA A 230 -11.59 -7.68 22.94
CA ALA A 230 -10.80 -6.70 22.23
C ALA A 230 -10.99 -5.27 22.79
N ARG A 231 -12.22 -4.87 23.07
CA ARG A 231 -12.52 -3.57 23.68
C ARG A 231 -11.95 -3.42 25.09
N LEU A 232 -12.10 -4.42 25.93
CA LEU A 232 -11.56 -4.40 27.30
C LEU A 232 -10.03 -4.24 27.29
N GLN A 233 -9.33 -4.89 26.37
CA GLN A 233 -7.87 -4.82 26.27
C GLN A 233 -7.36 -3.40 25.95
N TYR A 234 -8.15 -2.59 25.23
CA TYR A 234 -7.79 -1.22 24.84
C TYR A 234 -8.55 -0.15 25.62
N ASN A 235 -9.23 -0.52 26.72
CA ASN A 235 -10.07 0.39 27.52
C ASN A 235 -11.11 1.14 26.69
N LEU A 236 -11.70 0.46 25.71
CA LEU A 236 -12.73 1.01 24.83
C LEU A 236 -14.14 0.76 25.39
N PRO A 237 -15.11 1.65 25.16
CA PRO A 237 -16.47 1.48 25.64
C PRO A 237 -17.15 0.25 25.03
N LEU A 238 -17.88 -0.49 25.87
CA LEU A 238 -18.56 -1.71 25.44
C LEU A 238 -19.86 -1.41 24.69
N GLU A 239 -20.54 -0.32 25.05
CA GLU A 239 -21.91 0.00 24.59
C GLU A 239 -21.94 0.94 23.37
N LYS A 240 -20.79 1.53 22.98
CA LYS A 240 -20.75 2.43 21.83
C LYS A 240 -20.54 1.68 20.51
N LYS A 241 -21.00 2.29 19.42
CA LYS A 241 -20.59 1.94 18.06
C LYS A 241 -19.26 2.62 17.76
N LEU A 242 -18.24 1.84 17.41
CA LEU A 242 -16.88 2.34 17.20
C LEU A 242 -16.49 2.32 15.72
N LEU A 243 -16.28 3.51 15.15
CA LEU A 243 -15.65 3.66 13.85
C LEU A 243 -14.13 3.52 14.02
N LEU A 244 -13.47 2.89 13.09
CA LEU A 244 -12.01 2.79 13.05
C LEU A 244 -11.45 3.50 11.82
N PHE A 245 -10.49 4.39 12.04
CA PHE A 245 -9.62 4.96 11.00
C PHE A 245 -8.18 4.61 11.32
N GLY A 246 -7.42 4.17 10.32
CA GLY A 246 -6.01 3.78 10.49
C GLY A 246 -5.12 4.26 9.35
N SER A 247 -3.97 4.85 9.72
CA SER A 247 -2.92 5.24 8.78
C SER A 247 -1.56 5.26 9.47
N LEU A 248 -0.46 5.26 8.69
CA LEU A 248 0.88 5.42 9.28
C LEU A 248 1.01 6.74 10.06
N LYS A 249 0.40 7.80 9.55
CA LYS A 249 0.33 9.12 10.16
C LYS A 249 -1.08 9.65 9.99
N ALA A 250 -1.79 9.91 11.12
CA ALA A 250 -3.19 10.32 11.11
C ALA A 250 -3.43 11.64 10.35
N THR A 251 -2.41 12.50 10.31
CA THR A 251 -2.44 13.80 9.61
C THR A 251 -2.06 13.72 8.11
N ASP A 252 -1.91 12.52 7.52
CA ASP A 252 -1.69 12.37 6.07
C ASP A 252 -2.96 12.76 5.31
N GLU A 253 -2.92 13.92 4.63
CA GLU A 253 -4.04 14.47 3.87
C GLU A 253 -4.57 13.51 2.81
N ARG A 254 -3.69 12.72 2.18
CA ARG A 254 -4.07 11.71 1.17
C ARG A 254 -5.01 10.65 1.74
N LYS A 255 -4.99 10.40 3.05
CA LYS A 255 -5.88 9.45 3.72
C LYS A 255 -7.27 10.00 4.04
N GLY A 256 -7.49 11.30 3.79
CA GLY A 256 -8.82 11.90 3.78
C GLY A 256 -9.50 12.05 5.14
N LEU A 257 -8.74 12.11 6.25
CA LEU A 257 -9.32 12.27 7.60
C LEU A 257 -10.28 13.47 7.69
N ALA A 258 -10.03 14.53 6.92
CA ALA A 258 -10.91 15.70 6.91
C ALA A 258 -12.33 15.36 6.44
N TYR A 259 -12.49 14.47 5.47
CA TYR A 259 -13.80 14.01 5.00
C TYR A 259 -14.50 13.13 6.04
N LEU A 260 -13.75 12.32 6.80
CA LEU A 260 -14.33 11.57 7.94
C LEU A 260 -14.82 12.53 9.01
N ALA A 261 -14.03 13.54 9.35
CA ALA A 261 -14.44 14.53 10.36
C ALA A 261 -15.71 15.29 9.93
N GLU A 262 -15.79 15.67 8.65
CA GLU A 262 -16.99 16.32 8.08
C GLU A 262 -18.20 15.38 8.06
N ALA A 263 -18.03 14.13 7.64
CA ALA A 263 -19.09 13.12 7.70
C ALA A 263 -19.61 12.91 9.14
N CYS A 264 -18.71 12.91 10.12
CA CYS A 264 -19.09 12.80 11.54
C CYS A 264 -19.89 14.01 12.04
N LYS A 265 -19.58 15.23 11.59
CA LYS A 265 -20.38 16.43 11.89
C LYS A 265 -21.77 16.32 11.29
N LEU A 266 -21.89 15.90 10.03
CA LEU A 266 -23.18 15.68 9.39
C LEU A 266 -24.01 14.61 10.11
N ILE A 267 -23.39 13.53 10.60
CA ILE A 267 -24.10 12.52 11.41
C ILE A 267 -24.58 13.14 12.73
N ASN A 268 -23.77 13.96 13.39
CA ASN A 268 -24.12 14.62 14.65
C ASN A 268 -25.31 15.57 14.48
N GLU A 269 -25.38 16.28 13.36
CA GLU A 269 -26.47 17.22 13.06
C GLU A 269 -27.75 16.51 12.62
N GLN A 270 -27.64 15.45 11.79
CA GLN A 270 -28.79 14.82 11.13
C GLN A 270 -29.32 13.58 11.84
N SER A 271 -28.53 12.99 12.75
CA SER A 271 -28.86 11.74 13.44
C SER A 271 -28.36 11.77 14.90
N PRO A 272 -28.88 12.66 15.77
CA PRO A 272 -28.37 12.86 17.13
C PRO A 272 -28.38 11.58 17.97
N GLU A 273 -29.40 10.73 17.82
CA GLU A 273 -29.52 9.46 18.56
C GLU A 273 -28.39 8.48 18.22
N LEU A 274 -27.97 8.43 16.94
CA LEU A 274 -26.83 7.64 16.53
C LEU A 274 -25.53 8.29 17.01
N ALA A 275 -25.45 9.62 16.95
CA ALA A 275 -24.28 10.39 17.38
C ALA A 275 -23.91 10.14 18.84
N GLU A 276 -24.91 10.08 19.74
CA GLU A 276 -24.70 9.75 21.13
C GLU A 276 -24.12 8.35 21.37
N GLN A 277 -24.35 7.44 20.43
CA GLN A 277 -23.83 6.07 20.47
C GLN A 277 -22.45 5.92 19.81
N LEU A 278 -21.97 6.93 19.08
CA LEU A 278 -20.71 6.83 18.32
C LEU A 278 -19.48 7.15 19.16
N GLY A 279 -18.37 6.53 18.75
CA GLY A 279 -17.01 6.86 19.10
C GLY A 279 -16.08 6.50 17.96
N ILE A 280 -14.86 7.02 17.97
CA ILE A 280 -13.90 6.83 16.89
C ILE A 280 -12.58 6.34 17.45
N ILE A 281 -12.07 5.23 16.93
CA ILE A 281 -10.71 4.76 17.14
C ILE A 281 -9.84 5.33 16.02
N ILE A 282 -8.79 6.05 16.36
CA ILE A 282 -7.82 6.57 15.39
C ILE A 282 -6.46 5.94 15.67
N VAL A 283 -5.94 5.16 14.72
CA VAL A 283 -4.65 4.48 14.84
C VAL A 283 -3.62 5.14 13.92
N GLY A 284 -2.47 5.47 14.49
CA GLY A 284 -1.32 5.99 13.75
C GLY A 284 -0.56 7.08 14.49
N LYS A 285 0.62 7.42 13.98
CA LYS A 285 1.39 8.55 14.52
C LYS A 285 0.55 9.81 14.47
N GLN A 286 0.67 10.64 15.49
CA GLN A 286 -0.10 11.89 15.64
C GLN A 286 -1.63 11.70 15.73
N SER A 287 -2.11 10.56 16.21
CA SER A 287 -3.54 10.30 16.42
C SER A 287 -4.16 11.23 17.49
N GLU A 288 -3.40 11.64 18.49
CA GLU A 288 -3.84 12.61 19.49
C GLU A 288 -4.06 14.02 18.90
N ASP A 289 -3.26 14.44 17.92
CA ASP A 289 -3.29 15.79 17.33
C ASP A 289 -4.59 16.08 16.55
N VAL A 290 -5.39 15.06 16.28
CA VAL A 290 -6.61 15.17 15.47
C VAL A 290 -7.89 14.99 16.28
N ARG A 291 -7.79 14.78 17.58
CA ARG A 291 -8.91 14.47 18.49
C ARG A 291 -10.03 15.52 18.44
N ASP A 292 -9.68 16.78 18.45
CA ASP A 292 -10.63 17.90 18.52
C ASP A 292 -11.39 18.16 17.20
N ARG A 293 -11.08 17.39 16.15
CA ARG A 293 -11.77 17.50 14.86
C ARG A 293 -13.14 16.82 14.84
N PHE A 294 -13.42 15.97 15.82
CA PHE A 294 -14.59 15.10 15.84
C PHE A 294 -15.61 15.51 16.91
N PRO A 295 -16.91 15.40 16.61
CA PRO A 295 -17.97 15.69 17.59
C PRO A 295 -18.19 14.54 18.59
N PHE A 296 -17.53 13.39 18.40
CA PHE A 296 -17.66 12.19 19.21
C PHE A 296 -16.39 11.93 20.01
N PRO A 297 -16.44 11.10 21.08
CA PRO A 297 -15.23 10.65 21.77
C PRO A 297 -14.23 9.96 20.82
N VAL A 298 -12.98 10.40 20.88
CA VAL A 298 -11.87 9.83 20.09
C VAL A 298 -10.98 9.01 21.00
N TYR A 299 -10.72 7.77 20.59
CA TYR A 299 -9.82 6.82 21.24
C TYR A 299 -8.56 6.73 20.38
N ALA A 300 -7.59 7.59 20.68
CA ALA A 300 -6.35 7.67 19.94
C ALA A 300 -5.40 6.53 20.35
N ILE A 301 -4.88 5.81 19.37
CA ILE A 301 -3.89 4.75 19.53
C ILE A 301 -2.71 5.11 18.66
N ASP A 302 -1.51 5.14 19.21
CA ASP A 302 -0.29 5.38 18.44
C ASP A 302 -0.05 4.27 17.40
N TYR A 303 0.94 4.45 16.56
CA TYR A 303 1.28 3.49 15.51
C TYR A 303 1.51 2.08 16.08
N VAL A 304 0.85 1.10 15.48
CA VAL A 304 0.90 -0.31 15.89
C VAL A 304 1.72 -1.12 14.88
N GLU A 305 2.89 -1.61 15.31
CA GLU A 305 3.79 -2.40 14.46
C GLU A 305 3.37 -3.86 14.34
N HIS A 306 2.73 -4.41 15.38
CA HIS A 306 2.42 -5.83 15.47
C HIS A 306 1.04 -6.17 14.88
N GLU A 307 1.02 -7.03 13.86
CA GLU A 307 -0.19 -7.46 13.18
C GLU A 307 -1.26 -8.03 14.14
N ARG A 308 -0.88 -8.83 15.14
CA ARG A 308 -1.84 -9.37 16.14
C ARG A 308 -2.53 -8.27 16.94
N ARG A 309 -1.80 -7.22 17.31
CA ARG A 309 -2.38 -6.08 18.01
C ARG A 309 -3.31 -5.30 17.09
N MET A 310 -2.94 -5.15 15.82
CA MET A 310 -3.80 -4.50 14.84
C MET A 310 -5.08 -5.32 14.57
N ALA A 311 -4.99 -6.65 14.49
CA ALA A 311 -6.15 -7.54 14.39
C ALA A 311 -7.13 -7.38 15.57
N GLN A 312 -6.62 -7.24 16.80
CA GLN A 312 -7.45 -6.96 17.98
C GLN A 312 -8.17 -5.61 17.86
N ILE A 313 -7.48 -4.58 17.34
CA ILE A 313 -8.10 -3.26 17.14
C ILE A 313 -9.19 -3.31 16.07
N TYR A 314 -8.98 -4.04 14.95
CA TYR A 314 -10.06 -4.26 13.99
C TYR A 314 -11.26 -4.94 14.65
N ASN A 315 -11.04 -5.99 15.42
CA ASN A 315 -12.12 -6.72 16.12
C ASN A 315 -12.85 -5.88 17.18
N ALA A 316 -12.25 -4.80 17.67
CA ALA A 316 -12.91 -3.86 18.59
C ALA A 316 -13.89 -2.91 17.89
N ALA A 317 -13.75 -2.70 16.58
CA ALA A 317 -14.55 -1.76 15.79
C ALA A 317 -15.88 -2.37 15.30
N ASP A 318 -16.82 -1.50 14.90
CA ASP A 318 -18.05 -1.88 14.21
C ASP A 318 -17.96 -1.61 12.70
N ALA A 319 -17.17 -0.62 12.29
CA ALA A 319 -16.87 -0.33 10.89
C ALA A 319 -15.48 0.28 10.73
N TYR A 320 -14.82 -0.03 9.63
CA TYR A 320 -13.57 0.61 9.21
C TYR A 320 -13.87 1.67 8.15
N VAL A 321 -13.38 2.90 8.34
CA VAL A 321 -13.61 4.01 7.40
C VAL A 321 -12.29 4.45 6.80
N THR A 322 -12.21 4.46 5.47
CA THR A 322 -11.02 4.84 4.71
C THR A 322 -11.37 5.77 3.55
N PRO A 323 -11.55 7.09 3.82
CA PRO A 323 -11.88 8.07 2.79
C PRO A 323 -10.61 8.56 2.06
N SER A 324 -9.72 7.64 1.70
CA SER A 324 -8.51 7.95 0.96
C SER A 324 -8.83 8.67 -0.34
N LEU A 325 -8.02 9.70 -0.68
CA LEU A 325 -8.15 10.48 -1.91
C LEU A 325 -7.42 9.83 -3.09
N GLU A 326 -6.46 8.98 -2.79
CA GLU A 326 -5.71 8.20 -3.76
C GLU A 326 -5.09 6.98 -3.05
N ASP A 327 -5.43 5.79 -3.51
CA ASP A 327 -4.87 4.54 -2.98
C ASP A 327 -4.94 3.42 -4.02
N ASN A 328 -3.96 2.52 -3.99
CA ASN A 328 -3.95 1.37 -4.89
C ASN A 328 -4.75 0.19 -4.31
N LEU A 329 -4.18 -0.49 -3.32
CA LEU A 329 -4.81 -1.63 -2.63
C LEU A 329 -4.45 -1.57 -1.15
N PRO A 330 -5.15 -0.75 -0.34
CA PRO A 330 -4.80 -0.57 1.07
C PRO A 330 -4.96 -1.88 1.87
N ASN A 331 -3.88 -2.38 2.45
CA ASN A 331 -3.89 -3.60 3.27
C ASN A 331 -4.90 -3.51 4.43
N THR A 332 -5.12 -2.32 4.95
CA THR A 332 -6.07 -2.05 6.05
C THR A 332 -7.52 -2.44 5.73
N ILE A 333 -7.95 -2.35 4.46
CA ILE A 333 -9.27 -2.84 4.04
C ILE A 333 -9.30 -4.37 4.10
N VAL A 334 -8.30 -5.06 3.55
CA VAL A 334 -8.26 -6.54 3.57
C VAL A 334 -8.19 -7.05 4.99
N GLU A 335 -7.39 -6.41 5.85
CA GLU A 335 -7.25 -6.72 7.28
C GLU A 335 -8.59 -6.59 8.02
N SER A 336 -9.29 -5.47 7.79
CA SER A 336 -10.61 -5.21 8.35
C SER A 336 -11.63 -6.26 7.90
N LEU A 337 -11.73 -6.49 6.58
CA LEU A 337 -12.64 -7.48 6.01
C LEU A 337 -12.33 -8.90 6.52
N SER A 338 -11.06 -9.25 6.69
CA SER A 338 -10.65 -10.55 7.23
C SER A 338 -11.06 -10.74 8.69
N CYS A 339 -11.13 -9.64 9.47
CA CYS A 339 -11.69 -9.62 10.84
C CYS A 339 -13.23 -9.56 10.86
N GLY A 340 -13.91 -9.60 9.71
CA GLY A 340 -15.36 -9.52 9.62
C GLY A 340 -15.93 -8.12 9.83
N ILE A 341 -15.10 -7.06 9.69
CA ILE A 341 -15.51 -5.67 9.90
C ILE A 341 -15.79 -5.01 8.55
N PRO A 342 -17.02 -4.50 8.31
CA PRO A 342 -17.37 -3.84 7.07
C PRO A 342 -16.58 -2.55 6.87
N CYS A 343 -16.34 -2.21 5.60
CA CYS A 343 -15.54 -1.05 5.23
C CYS A 343 -16.39 0.02 4.55
N VAL A 344 -16.17 1.28 4.90
CA VAL A 344 -16.70 2.45 4.18
C VAL A 344 -15.54 3.20 3.55
N GLY A 345 -15.57 3.40 2.24
CA GLY A 345 -14.48 4.06 1.53
C GLY A 345 -14.94 4.79 0.28
N PHE A 346 -14.12 5.70 -0.25
CA PHE A 346 -14.40 6.36 -1.51
C PHE A 346 -14.20 5.42 -2.71
N ARG A 347 -14.99 5.63 -3.75
CA ARG A 347 -14.90 4.93 -5.05
C ARG A 347 -13.71 5.43 -5.86
N ILE A 348 -12.48 5.18 -5.36
CA ILE A 348 -11.23 5.62 -6.00
C ILE A 348 -10.21 4.48 -6.08
N GLY A 349 -9.31 4.57 -7.06
CA GLY A 349 -8.18 3.64 -7.18
C GLY A 349 -8.62 2.18 -7.21
N GLY A 350 -7.95 1.34 -6.43
CA GLY A 350 -8.29 -0.09 -6.27
C GLY A 350 -9.31 -0.38 -5.18
N ILE A 351 -9.79 0.61 -4.42
CA ILE A 351 -10.77 0.41 -3.33
C ILE A 351 -12.07 -0.27 -3.83
N PRO A 352 -12.63 0.06 -5.03
CA PRO A 352 -13.80 -0.61 -5.57
C PRO A 352 -13.63 -2.11 -5.87
N GLU A 353 -12.38 -2.59 -5.93
CA GLU A 353 -12.11 -4.03 -6.10
C GLU A 353 -12.20 -4.79 -4.77
N MET A 354 -12.11 -4.07 -3.64
CA MET A 354 -12.05 -4.61 -2.29
C MET A 354 -13.42 -4.54 -1.60
N ILE A 355 -14.12 -3.43 -1.76
CA ILE A 355 -15.43 -3.20 -1.17
C ILE A 355 -16.49 -3.50 -2.23
N ASP A 356 -17.24 -4.59 -2.03
CA ASP A 356 -18.44 -4.90 -2.80
C ASP A 356 -19.59 -4.11 -2.18
N HIS A 357 -20.00 -3.01 -2.86
CA HIS A 357 -20.97 -2.04 -2.36
C HIS A 357 -22.27 -2.70 -1.89
N LEU A 358 -22.71 -2.37 -0.67
CA LEU A 358 -23.87 -2.92 0.03
C LEU A 358 -23.79 -4.43 0.37
N GLN A 359 -22.63 -5.07 0.17
CA GLN A 359 -22.42 -6.48 0.50
C GLN A 359 -21.44 -6.65 1.66
N ASN A 360 -20.24 -6.10 1.57
CA ASN A 360 -19.23 -6.14 2.63
C ASN A 360 -18.82 -4.74 3.12
N GLY A 361 -19.57 -3.72 2.72
CA GLY A 361 -19.32 -2.34 3.06
C GLY A 361 -20.04 -1.37 2.12
N TYR A 362 -19.58 -0.11 2.13
CA TYR A 362 -20.17 0.97 1.33
C TYR A 362 -19.09 1.74 0.56
N LEU A 363 -19.34 1.95 -0.73
CA LEU A 363 -18.52 2.79 -1.59
C LEU A 363 -19.20 4.14 -1.77
N ALA A 364 -18.65 5.15 -1.13
CA ALA A 364 -19.09 6.54 -1.27
C ALA A 364 -18.43 7.23 -2.48
N GLU A 365 -19.11 8.21 -3.03
CA GLU A 365 -18.58 9.03 -4.13
C GLU A 365 -17.35 9.82 -3.67
N PRO A 366 -16.34 9.93 -4.53
CA PRO A 366 -15.08 10.60 -4.19
C PRO A 366 -15.28 12.02 -3.66
N ARG A 367 -14.63 12.35 -2.55
CA ARG A 367 -14.66 13.68 -1.92
C ARG A 367 -16.06 14.14 -1.48
N ASN A 368 -17.01 13.23 -1.31
CA ASN A 368 -18.35 13.52 -0.84
C ASN A 368 -18.54 13.06 0.62
N ALA A 369 -18.43 14.00 1.55
CA ALA A 369 -18.58 13.71 2.99
C ALA A 369 -20.02 13.33 3.37
N ALA A 370 -21.02 13.82 2.64
CA ALA A 370 -22.42 13.48 2.89
C ALA A 370 -22.70 12.01 2.53
N ASP A 371 -22.25 11.57 1.37
CA ASP A 371 -22.38 10.17 0.95
C ASP A 371 -21.52 9.23 1.84
N LEU A 372 -20.36 9.70 2.33
CA LEU A 372 -19.57 8.97 3.31
C LEU A 372 -20.35 8.79 4.64
N ALA A 373 -21.08 9.84 5.09
CA ALA A 373 -21.93 9.79 6.26
C ALA A 373 -23.11 8.81 6.07
N ASP A 374 -23.73 8.80 4.88
CA ASP A 374 -24.77 7.82 4.52
C ASP A 374 -24.24 6.40 4.57
N GLY A 375 -23.03 6.17 4.02
CA GLY A 375 -22.37 4.90 4.09
C GLY A 375 -22.09 4.41 5.51
N ILE A 376 -21.63 5.32 6.38
CA ILE A 376 -21.42 5.01 7.82
C ILE A 376 -22.75 4.62 8.47
N ARG A 377 -23.81 5.42 8.29
CA ARG A 377 -25.16 5.10 8.81
C ARG A 377 -25.65 3.74 8.30
N TYR A 378 -25.43 3.44 7.04
CA TYR A 378 -25.88 2.21 6.42
C TYR A 378 -25.19 0.97 7.02
N VAL A 379 -23.85 0.97 7.12
CA VAL A 379 -23.12 -0.22 7.61
C VAL A 379 -23.29 -0.45 9.11
N LEU A 380 -23.69 0.57 9.88
CA LEU A 380 -23.93 0.46 11.32
C LEU A 380 -25.34 -0.06 11.68
N ARG A 381 -26.18 -0.37 10.70
CA ARG A 381 -27.53 -0.94 10.93
C ARG A 381 -27.41 -2.32 11.59
N PRO A 382 -28.04 -2.52 12.76
CA PRO A 382 -27.89 -3.78 13.50
C PRO A 382 -28.34 -5.01 12.72
N GLU A 383 -29.42 -4.88 11.93
CA GLU A 383 -30.00 -5.95 11.12
C GLU A 383 -29.10 -6.43 9.97
N LEU A 384 -28.09 -5.64 9.57
CA LEU A 384 -27.13 -5.97 8.51
C LEU A 384 -25.78 -6.46 9.05
N SER A 385 -25.55 -6.39 10.37
CA SER A 385 -24.23 -6.64 10.97
C SER A 385 -23.70 -8.04 10.65
N GLU A 386 -24.51 -9.09 10.79
CA GLU A 386 -24.11 -10.48 10.50
C GLU A 386 -23.87 -10.70 9.02
N HIS A 387 -24.73 -10.13 8.16
CA HIS A 387 -24.55 -10.19 6.71
C HIS A 387 -23.21 -9.56 6.29
N PHE A 388 -22.95 -8.34 6.73
CA PHE A 388 -21.70 -7.64 6.40
C PHE A 388 -20.48 -8.41 6.89
N SER A 389 -20.49 -8.92 8.11
CA SER A 389 -19.39 -9.69 8.67
C SER A 389 -19.10 -10.94 7.85
N THR A 390 -20.13 -11.71 7.52
CA THR A 390 -20.02 -12.92 6.70
C THR A 390 -19.45 -12.62 5.30
N MET A 391 -19.98 -11.59 4.63
CA MET A 391 -19.55 -11.21 3.30
C MET A 391 -18.15 -10.61 3.29
N ALA A 392 -17.75 -9.89 4.35
CA ALA A 392 -16.40 -9.35 4.52
C ALA A 392 -15.36 -10.49 4.60
N VAL A 393 -15.57 -11.46 5.47
CA VAL A 393 -14.69 -12.63 5.61
C VAL A 393 -14.63 -13.44 4.30
N LYS A 394 -15.78 -13.69 3.68
CA LYS A 394 -15.84 -14.40 2.40
C LYS A 394 -15.01 -13.71 1.32
N LYS A 395 -15.12 -12.38 1.20
CA LYS A 395 -14.33 -11.58 0.24
C LYS A 395 -12.85 -11.68 0.55
N ALA A 396 -12.46 -11.49 1.81
CA ALA A 396 -11.07 -11.52 2.24
C ALA A 396 -10.42 -12.89 1.90
N LEU A 397 -11.04 -13.99 2.25
CA LEU A 397 -10.49 -15.31 2.03
C LEU A 397 -10.47 -15.72 0.56
N SER A 398 -11.53 -15.44 -0.20
CA SER A 398 -11.61 -15.85 -1.60
C SER A 398 -10.69 -15.05 -2.52
N ALA A 399 -10.55 -13.73 -2.30
CA ALA A 399 -9.76 -12.88 -3.18
C ALA A 399 -8.29 -12.76 -2.74
N TYR A 400 -8.03 -12.71 -1.42
CA TYR A 400 -6.74 -12.35 -0.83
C TYR A 400 -6.07 -13.46 -0.01
N GLY A 401 -6.69 -14.65 0.06
CA GLY A 401 -6.15 -15.79 0.82
C GLY A 401 -4.76 -16.23 0.32
N GLU A 402 -3.89 -16.62 1.27
CA GLU A 402 -2.48 -16.94 1.02
C GLU A 402 -2.27 -17.93 -0.13
N THR A 403 -2.95 -19.07 -0.10
CA THR A 403 -2.78 -20.13 -1.12
C THR A 403 -3.20 -19.65 -2.51
N ASN A 404 -4.32 -18.91 -2.61
CA ASN A 404 -4.80 -18.39 -3.90
C ASN A 404 -3.78 -17.39 -4.51
N VAL A 405 -3.29 -16.45 -3.71
CA VAL A 405 -2.33 -15.45 -4.16
C VAL A 405 -0.97 -16.09 -4.47
N ALA A 406 -0.46 -16.96 -3.60
CA ALA A 406 0.79 -17.68 -3.82
C ALA A 406 0.76 -18.49 -5.13
N ASN A 407 -0.30 -19.23 -5.40
CA ASN A 407 -0.44 -20.03 -6.63
C ASN A 407 -0.40 -19.16 -7.89
N LYS A 408 -1.01 -17.96 -7.88
CA LYS A 408 -0.93 -17.02 -9.00
C LYS A 408 0.52 -16.56 -9.25
N TYR A 409 1.27 -16.23 -8.20
CA TYR A 409 2.68 -15.86 -8.34
C TYR A 409 3.55 -17.04 -8.78
N ILE A 410 3.30 -18.26 -8.27
CA ILE A 410 4.01 -19.47 -8.68
C ILE A 410 3.84 -19.72 -10.18
N ALA A 411 2.63 -19.54 -10.72
CA ALA A 411 2.37 -19.66 -12.15
C ALA A 411 3.18 -18.63 -12.98
N ILE A 412 3.23 -17.37 -12.52
CA ILE A 412 4.05 -16.32 -13.15
C ILE A 412 5.55 -16.70 -13.11
N TYR A 413 6.05 -17.18 -11.99
CA TYR A 413 7.45 -17.58 -11.87
C TYR A 413 7.80 -18.74 -12.80
N GLN A 414 6.93 -19.75 -12.89
CA GLN A 414 7.10 -20.87 -13.82
C GLN A 414 7.11 -20.41 -15.29
N GLN A 415 6.23 -19.46 -15.64
CA GLN A 415 6.20 -18.86 -16.98
C GLN A 415 7.49 -18.07 -17.28
N ALA A 416 7.96 -17.27 -16.31
CA ALA A 416 9.18 -16.49 -16.45
C ALA A 416 10.44 -17.37 -16.64
N LEU A 417 10.49 -18.52 -15.96
CA LEU A 417 11.59 -19.50 -16.12
C LEU A 417 11.57 -20.21 -17.46
N ARG A 418 10.40 -20.41 -18.10
CA ARG A 418 10.28 -21.06 -19.42
C ARG A 418 10.67 -20.13 -20.58
N LYS A 419 10.61 -18.82 -20.40
CA LYS A 419 10.97 -17.82 -21.42
C LYS A 419 12.47 -17.55 -21.50
N LYS A 420 13.24 -18.13 -20.61
CA LYS A 420 14.71 -18.10 -20.58
C LYS A 420 15.29 -19.16 -21.50
#